data_5f16cf2206ca204ab3a8912472fbea3c
#
_entry.id   5f16cf2206ca204ab3a8912472fbea3c
#
_cell.length_a   1.000
_cell.length_b   1.000
_cell.length_c   1.000
_cell.angle_alpha   90.00
_cell.angle_beta   90.00
_cell.angle_gamma   90.00
#
_symmetry.space_group_name_H-M   'P 1'
#
loop_
_entity.id
_entity.type
_entity.pdbx_description
1 polymer ?
#
loop_
_entity_poly.entity_id
_entity_poly.type
_entity_poly.pdbx_seq_one_letter_code
_entity_poly.pdbx_strand_id
1 'polypeptide(L)'
;MHVLEATIRPKDGNIQRTFEWWKSLIPLEGAFNKEGKALSKMDGVNDVMIIRHTFDSLSEEQEFSERMNGSQAQEKISKEGSDYIEVPITFHRYNVLHSY
;
A
#
# COMPACT_ATOMS: atom_id res chain seq x y z
N MET A 1 13.55 -13.40 1.75
CA MET A 1 12.22 -12.85 1.43
C MET A 1 11.97 -11.61 2.25
N HIS A 2 11.40 -10.61 1.64
CA HIS A 2 11.28 -9.28 2.20
C HIS A 2 9.83 -8.80 2.04
N VAL A 3 9.25 -8.22 3.09
CA VAL A 3 7.86 -7.76 3.09
C VAL A 3 7.80 -6.26 3.35
N LEU A 4 7.05 -5.56 2.54
CA LEU A 4 6.71 -4.15 2.74
C LEU A 4 5.22 -4.03 3.01
N GLU A 5 4.87 -3.38 4.12
CA GLU A 5 3.48 -3.07 4.46
C GLU A 5 3.27 -1.57 4.53
N ALA A 6 2.21 -1.11 3.87
CA ALA A 6 1.71 0.25 4.02
C ALA A 6 0.46 0.20 4.88
N THR A 7 0.44 0.97 5.96
CA THR A 7 -0.74 1.13 6.82
C THR A 7 -1.46 2.40 6.39
N ILE A 8 -2.69 2.24 5.95
CA ILE A 8 -3.52 3.31 5.41
C ILE A 8 -4.71 3.51 6.32
N ARG A 9 -4.89 4.72 6.83
CA ARG A 9 -6.04 5.09 7.65
C ARG A 9 -7.07 5.77 6.78
N PRO A 10 -8.24 5.13 6.55
CA PRO A 10 -9.32 5.76 5.80
C PRO A 10 -9.81 7.03 6.49
N LYS A 11 -10.03 8.06 5.72
CA LYS A 11 -10.61 9.29 6.21
C LYS A 11 -12.05 9.02 6.67
N ASP A 12 -12.40 9.55 7.84
CA ASP A 12 -13.73 9.35 8.46
C ASP A 12 -14.09 7.88 8.72
N GLY A 13 -13.07 7.00 8.80
CA GLY A 13 -13.27 5.58 9.04
C GLY A 13 -13.95 4.82 7.89
N ASN A 14 -14.07 5.43 6.72
CA ASN A 14 -14.77 4.83 5.59
C ASN A 14 -13.83 3.96 4.75
N ILE A 15 -13.60 2.74 5.23
CA ILE A 15 -12.68 1.80 4.57
C ILE A 15 -13.18 1.39 3.18
N GLN A 16 -14.49 1.25 2.98
CA GLN A 16 -15.03 0.83 1.68
C GLN A 16 -14.75 1.88 0.60
N ARG A 17 -14.95 3.14 0.91
CA ARG A 17 -14.68 4.24 0.01
C ARG A 17 -13.20 4.33 -0.34
N THR A 18 -12.34 4.17 0.66
CA THR A 18 -10.88 4.17 0.48
C THR A 18 -10.44 2.98 -0.35
N PHE A 19 -10.99 1.80 -0.11
CA PHE A 19 -10.68 0.60 -0.87
C PHE A 19 -11.07 0.74 -2.35
N GLU A 20 -12.24 1.28 -2.64
CA GLU A 20 -12.67 1.52 -4.02
C GLU A 20 -11.74 2.51 -4.73
N TRP A 21 -11.33 3.57 -4.06
CA TRP A 21 -10.35 4.49 -4.60
C TRP A 21 -9.00 3.81 -4.85
N TRP A 22 -8.52 3.06 -3.85
CA TRP A 22 -7.25 2.34 -3.97
C TRP A 22 -7.26 1.37 -5.15
N LYS A 23 -8.35 0.67 -5.41
CA LYS A 23 -8.47 -0.22 -6.58
C LYS A 23 -8.27 0.53 -7.89
N SER A 24 -8.62 1.77 -7.96
CA SER A 24 -8.43 2.59 -9.17
C SER A 24 -6.95 2.86 -9.49
N LEU A 25 -6.06 2.64 -8.52
CA LEU A 25 -4.62 2.80 -8.71
C LEU A 25 -3.98 1.56 -9.36
N ILE A 26 -4.60 0.39 -9.21
CA ILE A 26 -4.01 -0.89 -9.62
C ILE A 26 -3.59 -0.89 -11.10
N PRO A 27 -4.41 -0.43 -12.06
CA PRO A 27 -4.03 -0.44 -13.47
C PRO A 27 -3.03 0.66 -13.87
N LEU A 28 -2.70 1.57 -12.97
CA LEU A 28 -1.85 2.70 -13.30
C LEU A 28 -0.38 2.31 -13.27
N GLU A 29 0.42 2.99 -14.08
CA GLU A 29 1.86 2.78 -14.15
C GLU A 29 2.50 2.97 -12.78
N GLY A 30 3.35 2.04 -12.39
CA GLY A 30 4.11 2.06 -11.15
C GLY A 30 3.36 1.57 -9.92
N ALA A 31 2.08 1.22 -10.04
CA ALA A 31 1.29 0.89 -8.85
C ALA A 31 1.53 -0.55 -8.35
N PHE A 32 1.18 -1.54 -9.17
CA PHE A 32 1.16 -2.93 -8.71
C PHE A 32 1.69 -3.87 -9.79
N ASN A 33 2.97 -3.76 -10.06
CA ASN A 33 3.68 -4.67 -10.94
C ASN A 33 4.25 -5.88 -10.18
N LYS A 34 3.89 -6.00 -8.91
CA LYS A 34 4.21 -7.13 -8.05
C LYS A 34 2.93 -7.56 -7.35
N GLU A 35 2.75 -8.85 -7.20
CA GLU A 35 1.61 -9.40 -6.48
C GLU A 35 1.59 -8.88 -5.03
N GLY A 36 0.41 -8.49 -4.57
CA GLY A 36 0.23 -7.98 -3.23
C GLY A 36 -1.13 -8.32 -2.66
N LYS A 37 -1.36 -7.92 -1.42
CA LYS A 37 -2.63 -8.13 -0.72
C LYS A 37 -3.09 -6.84 -0.08
N ALA A 38 -4.40 -6.59 -0.17
CA ALA A 38 -5.07 -5.58 0.62
C ALA A 38 -5.82 -6.29 1.75
N LEU A 39 -5.55 -5.86 2.98
CA LEU A 39 -6.07 -6.47 4.19
C LEU A 39 -6.80 -5.43 5.02
N SER A 40 -7.90 -5.83 5.66
CA SER A 40 -8.50 -5.02 6.71
C SER A 40 -8.14 -5.58 8.08
N LYS A 41 -7.92 -4.72 9.05
CA LYS A 41 -7.61 -5.14 10.41
C LYS A 41 -8.90 -5.51 11.14
N MET A 42 -8.95 -6.70 11.75
CA MET A 42 -10.16 -7.23 12.35
C MET A 42 -10.32 -6.96 13.84
N ASP A 43 -9.26 -6.56 14.52
CA ASP A 43 -9.28 -6.31 15.98
C ASP A 43 -9.77 -4.90 16.32
N GLY A 44 -10.41 -4.25 15.40
CA GLY A 44 -10.48 -2.91 15.30
C GLY A 44 -11.45 -2.00 15.94
N VAL A 45 -10.88 -1.21 16.74
CA VAL A 45 -11.44 0.08 17.14
C VAL A 45 -11.29 1.13 16.04
N ASN A 46 -10.33 0.92 15.12
CA ASN A 46 -10.06 1.80 13.99
C ASN A 46 -9.97 0.98 12.70
N ASP A 47 -10.77 1.35 11.72
CA ASP A 47 -10.68 0.77 10.40
C ASP A 47 -9.36 1.17 9.77
N VAL A 48 -8.54 0.19 9.48
CA VAL A 48 -7.22 0.37 8.88
C VAL A 48 -7.10 -0.60 7.70
N MET A 49 -6.61 -0.09 6.58
CA MET A 49 -6.30 -0.90 5.42
C MET A 49 -4.78 -1.11 5.38
N ILE A 50 -4.36 -2.36 5.20
CA ILE A 50 -2.96 -2.72 5.07
C ILE A 50 -2.72 -3.22 3.66
N ILE A 51 -1.75 -2.62 2.97
CA ILE A 51 -1.31 -3.09 1.66
C ILE A 51 0.03 -3.78 1.86
N ARG A 52 0.10 -5.06 1.54
CA ARG A 52 1.28 -5.88 1.75
C ARG A 52 1.83 -6.37 0.42
N HIS A 53 3.12 -6.14 0.19
CA HIS A 53 3.87 -6.70 -0.93
C HIS A 53 5.01 -7.55 -0.41
N THR A 54 5.22 -8.71 -1.05
CA THR A 54 6.33 -9.61 -0.74
C THR A 54 7.32 -9.59 -1.90
N PHE A 55 8.60 -9.43 -1.58
CA PHE A 55 9.70 -9.37 -2.55
C PHE A 55 10.70 -10.47 -2.24
N ASP A 56 11.40 -10.93 -3.27
CA ASP A 56 12.46 -11.93 -3.09
C ASP A 56 13.68 -11.33 -2.41
N SER A 57 13.92 -10.03 -2.59
CA SER A 57 15.07 -9.34 -2.03
C SER A 57 14.76 -7.87 -1.78
N LEU A 58 15.63 -7.22 -1.01
CA LEU A 58 15.60 -5.78 -0.80
C LEU A 58 15.80 -5.02 -2.12
N SER A 59 16.64 -5.53 -3.00
CA SER A 59 16.86 -4.91 -4.33
C SER A 59 15.57 -4.84 -5.13
N GLU A 60 14.76 -5.89 -5.07
CA GLU A 60 13.47 -5.94 -5.77
C GLU A 60 12.49 -4.90 -5.20
N GLU A 61 12.47 -4.71 -3.89
CA GLU A 61 11.67 -3.65 -3.25
C GLU A 61 12.16 -2.26 -3.68
N GLN A 62 13.46 -2.06 -3.76
CA GLN A 62 14.04 -0.80 -4.20
C GLN A 62 13.65 -0.48 -5.65
N GLU A 63 13.68 -1.45 -6.53
CA GLU A 63 13.21 -1.30 -7.91
C GLU A 63 11.73 -0.91 -7.96
N PHE A 64 10.91 -1.56 -7.14
CA PHE A 64 9.49 -1.22 -7.01
C PHE A 64 9.31 0.24 -6.57
N SER A 65 10.05 0.67 -5.55
CA SER A 65 9.97 2.04 -5.03
C SER A 65 10.41 3.07 -6.07
N GLU A 66 11.43 2.76 -6.86
CA GLU A 66 11.90 3.62 -7.95
C GLU A 66 10.84 3.75 -9.04
N ARG A 67 10.16 2.64 -9.40
CA ARG A 67 9.08 2.69 -10.39
C ARG A 67 7.87 3.48 -9.89
N MET A 68 7.57 3.41 -8.59
CA MET A 68 6.50 4.21 -7.99
C MET A 68 6.80 5.70 -8.06
N ASN A 69 8.06 6.08 -7.85
CA ASN A 69 8.46 7.48 -7.82
C ASN A 69 8.23 8.16 -9.18
N GLY A 70 7.41 9.20 -9.18
CA GLY A 70 7.05 9.93 -10.40
C GLY A 70 6.07 9.20 -11.31
N SER A 71 5.52 8.06 -10.89
CA SER A 71 4.55 7.29 -11.67
C SER A 71 3.17 7.94 -11.71
N GLN A 72 2.32 7.43 -12.61
CA GLN A 72 0.91 7.86 -12.68
C GLN A 72 0.16 7.55 -11.38
N ALA A 73 0.45 6.41 -10.76
CA ALA A 73 -0.15 6.05 -9.49
C ALA A 73 0.24 7.02 -8.38
N GLN A 74 1.51 7.38 -8.28
CA GLN A 74 1.96 8.34 -7.28
C GLN A 74 1.35 9.72 -7.51
N GLU A 75 1.27 10.15 -8.75
CA GLU A 75 0.63 11.42 -9.10
C GLU A 75 -0.83 11.47 -8.63
N LYS A 76 -1.57 10.39 -8.87
CA LYS A 76 -2.96 10.28 -8.43
C LYS A 76 -3.07 10.29 -6.90
N ILE A 77 -2.20 9.57 -6.21
CA ILE A 77 -2.14 9.59 -4.75
C ILE A 77 -1.88 11.02 -4.23
N SER A 78 -0.95 11.72 -4.84
CA SER A 78 -0.63 13.10 -4.44
C SER A 78 -1.78 14.07 -4.65
N LYS A 79 -2.54 13.88 -5.72
CA LYS A 79 -3.66 14.78 -6.05
C LYS A 79 -4.94 14.47 -5.27
N GLU A 80 -5.23 13.20 -5.05
CA GLU A 80 -6.53 12.75 -4.54
C GLU A 80 -6.45 12.14 -3.13
N GLY A 81 -5.26 11.75 -2.68
CA GLY A 81 -5.10 10.95 -1.45
C GLY A 81 -5.72 11.61 -0.23
N SER A 82 -5.56 12.90 -0.05
CA SER A 82 -6.09 13.61 1.11
C SER A 82 -7.62 13.61 1.20
N ASP A 83 -8.31 13.27 0.11
CA ASP A 83 -9.77 13.13 0.10
C ASP A 83 -10.23 11.78 0.66
N TYR A 84 -9.34 10.78 0.65
CA TYR A 84 -9.66 9.39 0.98
C TYR A 84 -8.95 8.84 2.21
N ILE A 85 -7.75 9.34 2.48
CA ILE A 85 -6.90 8.79 3.55
C ILE A 85 -6.32 9.89 4.41
N GLU A 86 -6.00 9.51 5.66
CA GLU A 86 -5.20 10.34 6.55
C GLU A 86 -3.72 10.19 6.17
N VAL A 87 -3.01 11.30 6.13
CA VAL A 87 -1.58 11.32 5.80
C VAL A 87 -0.75 11.62 7.06
N PRO A 88 0.50 11.13 7.15
CA PRO A 88 1.21 10.31 6.19
C PRO A 88 0.83 8.83 6.24
N ILE A 89 1.13 8.10 5.14
CA ILE A 89 1.05 6.64 5.13
C ILE A 89 2.26 6.11 5.93
N THR A 90 2.01 5.14 6.81
CA THR A 90 3.06 4.51 7.60
C THR A 90 3.53 3.24 6.91
N PHE A 91 4.85 3.09 6.75
CA PHE A 91 5.45 1.92 6.13
C PHE A 91 6.22 1.10 7.15
N HIS A 92 6.11 -0.22 7.05
CA HIS A 92 6.86 -1.18 7.84
C HIS A 92 7.53 -2.19 6.91
N ARG A 93 8.74 -2.60 7.26
CA ARG A 93 9.52 -3.58 6.50
C ARG A 93 9.88 -4.76 7.39
N TYR A 94 9.82 -5.95 6.80
CA TYR A 94 10.11 -7.19 7.52
C TYR A 94 10.99 -8.09 6.68
N ASN A 95 11.96 -8.75 7.32
CA ASN A 95 12.65 -9.90 6.73
C ASN A 95 11.96 -11.17 7.20
N VAL A 96 11.69 -12.09 6.28
CA VAL A 96 11.17 -13.40 6.65
C VAL A 96 12.35 -14.25 7.13
N LEU A 97 12.34 -14.60 8.41
CA LEU A 97 13.41 -15.41 8.99
C LEU A 97 13.29 -16.88 8.61
N HIS A 98 12.07 -17.38 8.52
CA HIS A 98 11.78 -18.77 8.18
C HIS A 98 10.34 -18.94 7.75
N SER A 99 10.13 -19.74 6.70
CA SER A 99 8.79 -20.14 6.24
C SER A 99 8.62 -21.65 6.46
N TYR A 100 7.51 -22.04 7.03
CA TYR A 100 7.25 -23.45 7.34
C TYR A 100 5.81 -23.84 7.03
#